data_27c7572f81b718714559618fc3e6cfb7
#
_entry.id   27c7572f81b718714559618fc3e6cfb7
#
_cell.length_a   1.000
_cell.length_b   1.000
_cell.length_c   1.000
_cell.angle_alpha   90.00
_cell.angle_beta   90.00
_cell.angle_gamma   90.00
#
_symmetry.space_group_name_H-M   'P 1'
#
loop_
_entity.id
_entity.type
_entity.pdbx_description
1 polymer ?
#
loop_
_entity_poly.entity_id
_entity_poly.type
_entity_poly.pdbx_seq_one_letter_code
_entity_poly.pdbx_strand_id
1 'polypeptide(L)'
;ILDSMKKKRILVSITVAAVLAYWLLFSGISADELDTFIRGFGPWAPLAYVAAFTVLPAFFFPVAVLALAGGLLFGFWAGAAYTFLGAVLNCTLMFFLARRLGKKQVERMLRSRLGERADRIFSFLEGRRGFLFLVLLRLIPAFPYNLINYAYGLSAMDYKTYILASAIGIIPGTFAFINIGDHMLDLSSPGFWTSLGLMALLLFMTAALGKLLFPNDAKIKINTNGEKNETK
;
A
#
# COMPACT_ATOMS: atom_id res chain seq x y z
N ILE A 1 -9.61 23.19 21.97
CA ILE A 1 -9.85 21.76 22.30
C ILE A 1 -11.16 21.28 21.64
N LEU A 2 -12.30 22.01 21.78
CA LEU A 2 -13.59 21.62 21.18
C LEU A 2 -13.56 21.51 19.65
N ASP A 3 -12.84 22.38 18.96
CA ASP A 3 -12.75 22.39 17.48
C ASP A 3 -11.91 21.21 16.95
N SER A 4 -10.88 20.80 17.68
CA SER A 4 -10.07 19.61 17.37
C SER A 4 -10.88 18.32 17.53
N MET A 5 -11.74 18.25 18.57
CA MET A 5 -12.62 17.09 18.78
C MET A 5 -13.72 16.99 17.73
N LYS A 6 -14.28 18.12 17.28
CA LYS A 6 -15.26 18.15 16.18
C LYS A 6 -14.63 17.69 14.87
N LYS A 7 -13.41 18.16 14.53
CA LYS A 7 -12.66 17.73 13.33
C LYS A 7 -12.34 16.23 13.37
N LYS A 8 -11.92 15.69 14.52
CA LYS A 8 -11.67 14.25 14.68
C LYS A 8 -12.97 13.43 14.50
N ARG A 9 -14.08 13.87 15.09
CA ARG A 9 -15.39 13.19 14.92
C ARG A 9 -15.85 13.20 13.47
N ILE A 10 -15.74 14.34 12.76
CA ILE A 10 -16.09 14.45 11.35
C ILE A 10 -15.20 13.53 10.51
N LEU A 11 -13.88 13.49 10.76
CA LEU A 11 -12.97 12.61 10.05
C LEU A 11 -13.30 11.13 10.28
N VAL A 12 -13.57 10.73 11.51
CA VAL A 12 -14.00 9.36 11.86
C VAL A 12 -15.33 9.03 11.19
N SER A 13 -16.31 9.95 11.21
CA SER A 13 -17.60 9.73 10.55
C SER A 13 -17.47 9.59 9.03
N ILE A 14 -16.61 10.40 8.38
CA ILE A 14 -16.32 10.28 6.95
C ILE A 14 -15.63 8.96 6.65
N THR A 15 -14.66 8.54 7.48
CA THR A 15 -13.96 7.25 7.31
C THR A 15 -14.92 6.08 7.48
N VAL A 16 -15.77 6.10 8.50
CA VAL A 16 -16.79 5.07 8.73
C VAL A 16 -17.81 5.05 7.59
N ALA A 17 -18.27 6.20 7.11
CA ALA A 17 -19.20 6.29 5.98
C ALA A 17 -18.54 5.78 4.68
N ALA A 18 -17.27 6.08 4.45
CA ALA A 18 -16.51 5.58 3.30
C ALA A 18 -16.31 4.05 3.37
N VAL A 19 -16.01 3.51 4.56
CA VAL A 19 -15.89 2.06 4.77
C VAL A 19 -17.24 1.37 4.62
N LEU A 20 -18.32 1.95 5.12
CA LEU A 20 -19.68 1.42 4.95
C LEU A 20 -20.15 1.50 3.49
N ALA A 21 -19.93 2.62 2.82
CA ALA A 21 -20.25 2.76 1.40
C ALA A 21 -19.43 1.77 0.56
N TYR A 22 -18.15 1.62 0.87
CA TYR A 22 -17.28 0.62 0.28
C TYR A 22 -17.83 -0.79 0.52
N TRP A 23 -18.17 -1.13 1.77
CA TRP A 23 -18.73 -2.44 2.12
C TRP A 23 -20.07 -2.68 1.42
N LEU A 24 -20.98 -1.69 1.37
CA LEU A 24 -22.26 -1.78 0.66
C LEU A 24 -22.09 -1.94 -0.87
N LEU A 25 -21.11 -1.29 -1.48
CA LEU A 25 -20.85 -1.37 -2.91
C LEU A 25 -20.18 -2.69 -3.32
N PHE A 26 -19.39 -3.30 -2.43
CA PHE A 26 -18.59 -4.49 -2.75
C PHE A 26 -18.99 -5.75 -2.00
N SER A 27 -19.85 -5.68 -0.97
CA SER A 27 -20.35 -6.85 -0.22
C SER A 27 -21.30 -7.73 -1.04
N GLY A 28 -21.77 -7.24 -2.19
CA GLY A 28 -22.62 -8.00 -3.10
C GLY A 28 -21.88 -8.81 -4.16
N ILE A 29 -20.56 -8.59 -4.32
CA ILE A 29 -19.79 -9.32 -5.33
C ILE A 29 -19.22 -10.58 -4.69
N SER A 30 -19.81 -11.73 -4.99
CA SER A 30 -19.28 -13.01 -4.54
C SER A 30 -18.01 -13.39 -5.32
N ALA A 31 -17.17 -14.25 -4.72
CA ALA A 31 -16.00 -14.79 -5.41
C ALA A 31 -16.40 -15.51 -6.71
N ASP A 32 -17.56 -16.18 -6.72
CA ASP A 32 -18.10 -16.89 -7.88
C ASP A 32 -18.53 -15.93 -8.99
N GLU A 33 -19.11 -14.77 -8.65
CA GLU A 33 -19.47 -13.75 -9.64
C GLU A 33 -18.23 -13.14 -10.27
N LEU A 34 -17.19 -12.88 -9.47
CA LEU A 34 -15.91 -12.39 -9.96
C LEU A 34 -15.22 -13.43 -10.83
N ASP A 35 -15.23 -14.71 -10.44
CA ASP A 35 -14.70 -15.82 -11.22
C ASP A 35 -15.43 -15.93 -12.56
N THR A 36 -16.77 -15.94 -12.53
CA THR A 36 -17.61 -16.01 -13.72
C THR A 36 -17.36 -14.83 -14.65
N PHE A 37 -17.29 -13.61 -14.11
CA PHE A 37 -17.02 -12.41 -14.88
C PHE A 37 -15.67 -12.48 -15.58
N ILE A 38 -14.60 -12.87 -14.86
CA ILE A 38 -13.25 -12.93 -15.45
C ILE A 38 -13.14 -14.08 -16.43
N ARG A 39 -13.73 -15.25 -16.15
CA ARG A 39 -13.76 -16.38 -17.09
C ARG A 39 -14.52 -16.03 -18.37
N GLY A 40 -15.49 -15.12 -18.31
CA GLY A 40 -16.21 -14.60 -19.48
C GLY A 40 -15.30 -13.92 -20.52
N PHE A 41 -14.11 -13.44 -20.11
CA PHE A 41 -13.11 -12.93 -21.06
C PHE A 41 -12.33 -14.03 -21.81
N GLY A 42 -12.51 -15.30 -21.47
CA GLY A 42 -11.83 -16.43 -22.12
C GLY A 42 -10.31 -16.24 -22.15
N PRO A 43 -9.65 -16.33 -23.33
CA PRO A 43 -8.20 -16.17 -23.44
C PRO A 43 -7.68 -14.79 -23.04
N TRP A 44 -8.53 -13.77 -22.98
CA TRP A 44 -8.19 -12.40 -22.60
C TRP A 44 -8.26 -12.15 -21.08
N ALA A 45 -8.71 -13.13 -20.29
CA ALA A 45 -8.83 -13.00 -18.84
C ALA A 45 -7.55 -12.51 -18.13
N PRO A 46 -6.34 -13.02 -18.47
CA PRO A 46 -5.10 -12.50 -17.86
C PRO A 46 -4.87 -11.02 -18.17
N LEU A 47 -5.14 -10.57 -19.39
CA LEU A 47 -4.96 -9.17 -19.77
C LEU A 47 -5.96 -8.27 -19.06
N ALA A 48 -7.24 -8.69 -18.97
CA ALA A 48 -8.28 -7.98 -18.24
C ALA A 48 -7.92 -7.85 -16.75
N TYR A 49 -7.39 -8.92 -16.15
CA TYR A 49 -6.93 -8.92 -14.76
C TYR A 49 -5.75 -7.94 -14.54
N VAL A 50 -4.72 -7.98 -15.39
CA VAL A 50 -3.57 -7.06 -15.33
C VAL A 50 -4.04 -5.61 -15.49
N ALA A 51 -4.96 -5.35 -16.41
CA ALA A 51 -5.54 -4.02 -16.61
C ALA A 51 -6.33 -3.56 -15.36
N ALA A 52 -7.17 -4.43 -14.79
CA ALA A 52 -7.90 -4.15 -13.55
C ALA A 52 -6.94 -3.87 -12.40
N PHE A 53 -5.91 -4.70 -12.21
CA PHE A 53 -4.89 -4.49 -11.17
C PHE A 53 -4.09 -3.21 -11.39
N THR A 54 -3.87 -2.80 -12.63
CA THR A 54 -3.19 -1.55 -12.97
C THR A 54 -4.03 -0.32 -12.62
N VAL A 55 -5.33 -0.36 -12.87
CA VAL A 55 -6.19 0.82 -12.83
C VAL A 55 -6.96 0.94 -11.49
N LEU A 56 -7.59 -0.13 -11.03
CA LEU A 56 -8.51 -0.06 -9.88
C LEU A 56 -7.87 0.46 -8.59
N PRO A 57 -6.62 0.06 -8.21
CA PRO A 57 -6.01 0.59 -7.00
C PRO A 57 -5.74 2.09 -7.04
N ALA A 58 -5.62 2.71 -8.23
CA ALA A 58 -5.51 4.17 -8.32
C ALA A 58 -6.77 4.88 -7.78
N PHE A 59 -7.91 4.18 -7.77
CA PHE A 59 -9.17 4.62 -7.17
C PHE A 59 -9.42 4.02 -5.79
N PHE A 60 -8.35 3.63 -5.07
CA PHE A 60 -8.40 3.06 -3.74
C PHE A 60 -9.06 1.69 -3.63
N PHE A 61 -9.22 0.96 -4.72
CA PHE A 61 -9.68 -0.43 -4.65
C PHE A 61 -8.65 -1.28 -3.86
N PRO A 62 -9.08 -2.18 -2.96
CA PRO A 62 -8.17 -2.97 -2.14
C PRO A 62 -7.33 -3.93 -2.96
N VAL A 63 -6.04 -3.73 -2.94
CA VAL A 63 -5.05 -4.55 -3.64
C VAL A 63 -5.08 -6.01 -3.19
N ALA A 64 -5.34 -6.23 -1.88
CA ALA A 64 -5.43 -7.58 -1.32
C ALA A 64 -6.53 -8.40 -1.98
N VAL A 65 -7.70 -7.81 -2.26
CA VAL A 65 -8.81 -8.49 -2.93
C VAL A 65 -8.40 -8.92 -4.35
N LEU A 66 -7.74 -8.01 -5.09
CA LEU A 66 -7.25 -8.35 -6.42
C LEU A 66 -6.18 -9.45 -6.38
N ALA A 67 -5.26 -9.39 -5.41
CA ALA A 67 -4.23 -10.41 -5.29
C ALA A 67 -4.81 -11.78 -4.93
N LEU A 68 -5.76 -11.84 -3.99
CA LEU A 68 -6.47 -13.09 -3.67
C LEU A 68 -7.19 -13.64 -4.90
N ALA A 69 -7.90 -12.79 -5.65
CA ALA A 69 -8.55 -13.17 -6.89
C ALA A 69 -7.56 -13.70 -7.94
N GLY A 70 -6.36 -13.14 -8.02
CA GLY A 70 -5.31 -13.62 -8.90
C GLY A 70 -4.88 -15.05 -8.61
N GLY A 71 -4.74 -15.42 -7.33
CA GLY A 71 -4.47 -16.79 -6.92
C GLY A 71 -5.61 -17.73 -7.24
N LEU A 72 -6.84 -17.35 -6.87
CA LEU A 72 -8.05 -18.12 -7.09
C LEU A 72 -8.29 -18.42 -8.58
N LEU A 73 -8.08 -17.43 -9.45
CA LEU A 73 -8.42 -17.52 -10.88
C LEU A 73 -7.34 -18.20 -11.73
N PHE A 74 -6.07 -17.96 -11.41
CA PHE A 74 -4.94 -18.36 -12.26
C PHE A 74 -3.98 -19.33 -11.57
N GLY A 75 -4.23 -19.69 -10.31
CA GLY A 75 -3.32 -20.48 -9.50
C GLY A 75 -2.06 -19.71 -9.09
N PHE A 76 -1.18 -20.40 -8.38
CA PHE A 76 -0.02 -19.77 -7.74
C PHE A 76 0.94 -19.08 -8.73
N TRP A 77 1.46 -19.78 -9.73
CA TRP A 77 2.52 -19.24 -10.58
C TRP A 77 2.03 -18.18 -11.57
N ALA A 78 0.95 -18.47 -12.29
CA ALA A 78 0.39 -17.53 -13.25
C ALA A 78 -0.25 -16.33 -12.54
N GLY A 79 -0.97 -16.56 -11.43
CA GLY A 79 -1.51 -15.51 -10.58
C GLY A 79 -0.42 -14.58 -10.04
N ALA A 80 0.70 -15.13 -9.55
CA ALA A 80 1.82 -14.33 -9.08
C ALA A 80 2.44 -13.47 -10.20
N ALA A 81 2.64 -14.05 -11.38
CA ALA A 81 3.21 -13.32 -12.51
C ALA A 81 2.30 -12.17 -12.98
N TYR A 82 1.00 -12.43 -13.17
CA TYR A 82 0.04 -11.40 -13.60
C TYR A 82 -0.16 -10.33 -12.53
N THR A 83 -0.25 -10.72 -11.26
CA THR A 83 -0.37 -9.79 -10.15
C THR A 83 0.86 -8.90 -10.04
N PHE A 84 2.06 -9.48 -10.13
CA PHE A 84 3.31 -8.70 -10.08
C PHE A 84 3.38 -7.71 -11.24
N LEU A 85 3.06 -8.14 -12.46
CA LEU A 85 3.02 -7.25 -13.63
C LEU A 85 2.02 -6.10 -13.42
N GLY A 86 0.79 -6.41 -13.02
CA GLY A 86 -0.24 -5.42 -12.73
C GLY A 86 0.16 -4.44 -11.63
N ALA A 87 0.79 -4.95 -10.55
CA ALA A 87 1.28 -4.14 -9.45
C ALA A 87 2.41 -3.17 -9.87
N VAL A 88 3.36 -3.62 -10.68
CA VAL A 88 4.43 -2.77 -11.21
C VAL A 88 3.87 -1.69 -12.14
N LEU A 89 2.92 -2.05 -13.01
CA LEU A 89 2.24 -1.08 -13.87
C LEU A 89 1.42 -0.08 -13.05
N ASN A 90 0.71 -0.53 -12.02
CA ASN A 90 -0.03 0.34 -11.12
C ASN A 90 0.90 1.29 -10.34
N CYS A 91 2.01 0.79 -9.79
CA CYS A 91 3.03 1.63 -9.16
C CYS A 91 3.49 2.74 -10.10
N THR A 92 3.76 2.39 -11.36
CA THR A 92 4.16 3.35 -12.40
C THR A 92 3.08 4.38 -12.66
N LEU A 93 1.85 3.93 -12.87
CA LEU A 93 0.69 4.80 -13.12
C LEU A 93 0.50 5.79 -11.97
N MET A 94 0.42 5.29 -10.73
CA MET A 94 0.15 6.14 -9.56
C MET A 94 1.30 7.10 -9.26
N PHE A 95 2.54 6.67 -9.43
CA PHE A 95 3.72 7.51 -9.26
C PHE A 95 3.69 8.72 -10.21
N PHE A 96 3.46 8.50 -11.50
CA PHE A 96 3.39 9.59 -12.46
C PHE A 96 2.12 10.45 -12.32
N LEU A 97 0.99 9.84 -11.96
CA LEU A 97 -0.24 10.55 -11.68
C LEU A 97 -0.03 11.55 -10.52
N ALA A 98 0.52 11.08 -9.40
CA ALA A 98 0.83 11.93 -8.25
C ALA A 98 1.85 13.02 -8.60
N ARG A 99 2.91 12.67 -9.31
CA ARG A 99 3.96 13.62 -9.70
C ARG A 99 3.48 14.73 -10.60
N ARG A 100 2.60 14.41 -11.55
CA ARG A 100 2.05 15.42 -12.48
C ARG A 100 0.97 16.28 -11.86
N LEU A 101 0.09 15.69 -11.05
CA LEU A 101 -1.10 16.37 -10.55
C LEU A 101 -0.89 17.07 -9.21
N GLY A 102 -0.01 16.56 -8.35
CA GLY A 102 0.03 16.97 -6.95
C GLY A 102 1.37 17.49 -6.42
N LYS A 103 2.50 17.21 -7.08
CA LYS A 103 3.83 17.46 -6.49
C LYS A 103 4.02 18.92 -6.04
N LYS A 104 3.81 19.88 -6.92
CA LYS A 104 3.99 21.31 -6.61
C LYS A 104 3.09 21.82 -5.48
N GLN A 105 1.84 21.36 -5.46
CA GLN A 105 0.87 21.73 -4.44
C GLN A 105 1.23 21.17 -3.07
N VAL A 106 1.62 19.89 -3.04
CA VAL A 106 1.99 19.21 -1.79
C VAL A 106 3.32 19.74 -1.24
N GLU A 107 4.33 19.95 -2.08
CA GLU A 107 5.59 20.57 -1.65
C GLU A 107 5.33 21.94 -1.03
N ARG A 108 4.53 22.79 -1.68
CA ARG A 108 4.18 24.11 -1.16
C ARG A 108 3.45 24.02 0.18
N MET A 109 2.49 23.12 0.30
CA MET A 109 1.73 22.91 1.53
C MET A 109 2.61 22.37 2.66
N LEU A 110 3.49 21.42 2.38
CA LEU A 110 4.40 20.87 3.39
C LEU A 110 5.41 21.91 3.84
N ARG A 111 6.02 22.66 2.92
CA ARG A 111 6.97 23.74 3.26
C ARG A 111 6.30 24.86 4.07
N SER A 112 5.06 25.22 3.74
CA SER A 112 4.32 26.25 4.50
C SER A 112 3.93 25.82 5.91
N ARG A 113 3.72 24.51 6.15
CA ARG A 113 3.30 23.97 7.45
C ARG A 113 4.44 23.47 8.33
N LEU A 114 5.48 22.91 7.72
CA LEU A 114 6.56 22.21 8.41
C LEU A 114 7.92 22.93 8.30
N GLY A 115 8.05 23.97 7.44
CA GLY A 115 9.31 24.69 7.23
C GLY A 115 10.45 23.73 6.89
N GLU A 116 11.59 23.89 7.59
CA GLU A 116 12.78 23.06 7.41
C GLU A 116 12.57 21.56 7.69
N ARG A 117 11.50 21.18 8.43
CA ARG A 117 11.17 19.76 8.64
C ARG A 117 10.71 19.10 7.36
N ALA A 118 10.10 19.85 6.44
CA ALA A 118 9.71 19.32 5.12
C ALA A 118 10.95 18.86 4.33
N ASP A 119 12.01 19.65 4.34
CA ASP A 119 13.25 19.33 3.63
C ASP A 119 13.93 18.08 4.22
N ARG A 120 13.88 17.90 5.53
CA ARG A 120 14.36 16.67 6.20
C ARG A 120 13.54 15.44 5.80
N ILE A 121 12.23 15.56 5.69
CA ILE A 121 11.36 14.46 5.22
C ILE A 121 11.69 14.11 3.77
N PHE A 122 11.82 15.11 2.90
CA PHE A 122 12.16 14.87 1.51
C PHE A 122 13.54 14.23 1.36
N SER A 123 14.56 14.72 2.06
CA SER A 123 15.91 14.14 2.02
C SER A 123 15.95 12.71 2.60
N PHE A 124 15.12 12.41 3.60
CA PHE A 124 15.02 11.05 4.13
C PHE A 124 14.46 10.05 3.12
N LEU A 125 13.50 10.49 2.28
CA LEU A 125 12.89 9.64 1.24
C LEU A 125 13.79 9.48 -0.01
N GLU A 126 14.95 10.15 -0.05
CA GLU A 126 15.91 10.07 -1.15
C GLU A 126 17.07 9.11 -0.82
N GLY A 127 17.79 8.72 -1.88
CA GLY A 127 18.99 7.92 -1.77
C GLY A 127 18.78 6.51 -1.18
N ARG A 128 19.88 5.95 -0.64
CA ARG A 128 19.90 4.57 -0.14
C ARG A 128 18.93 4.33 1.04
N ARG A 129 18.77 5.32 1.92
CA ARG A 129 17.86 5.22 3.07
C ARG A 129 16.40 5.19 2.61
N GLY A 130 16.04 6.06 1.69
CA GLY A 130 14.70 6.09 1.10
C GLY A 130 14.37 4.79 0.35
N PHE A 131 15.35 4.23 -0.39
CA PHE A 131 15.21 2.94 -1.05
C PHE A 131 14.91 1.82 -0.04
N LEU A 132 15.75 1.65 0.99
CA LEU A 132 15.55 0.62 2.01
C LEU A 132 14.25 0.79 2.78
N PHE A 133 13.90 2.03 3.10
CA PHE A 133 12.64 2.33 3.78
C PHE A 133 11.44 1.98 2.92
N LEU A 134 11.48 2.26 1.62
CA LEU A 134 10.42 1.85 0.69
C LEU A 134 10.29 0.33 0.62
N VAL A 135 11.41 -0.40 0.48
CA VAL A 135 11.39 -1.87 0.49
C VAL A 135 10.74 -2.40 1.77
N LEU A 136 11.11 -1.87 2.94
CA LEU A 136 10.51 -2.28 4.22
C LEU A 136 9.00 -1.97 4.27
N LEU A 137 8.57 -0.79 3.82
CA LEU A 137 7.15 -0.44 3.76
C LEU A 137 6.36 -1.41 2.88
N ARG A 138 6.96 -1.88 1.78
CA ARG A 138 6.34 -2.86 0.86
C ARG A 138 6.25 -4.26 1.46
N LEU A 139 7.18 -4.60 2.37
CA LEU A 139 7.15 -5.88 3.08
C LEU A 139 6.05 -5.93 4.16
N ILE A 140 5.49 -4.79 4.57
CA ILE A 140 4.39 -4.73 5.53
C ILE A 140 3.05 -4.89 4.79
N PRO A 141 2.39 -6.06 4.83
CA PRO A 141 1.15 -6.28 4.06
C PRO A 141 -0.01 -5.38 4.51
N ALA A 142 0.02 -4.95 5.77
CA ALA A 142 -1.01 -4.09 6.35
C ALA A 142 -0.83 -2.59 6.03
N PHE A 143 0.29 -2.19 5.43
CA PHE A 143 0.51 -0.79 5.12
C PHE A 143 -0.29 -0.37 3.87
N PRO A 144 -0.95 0.80 3.90
CA PRO A 144 -1.80 1.23 2.78
C PRO A 144 -1.00 1.39 1.48
N TYR A 145 -1.14 0.43 0.58
CA TYR A 145 -0.44 0.35 -0.70
C TYR A 145 -0.56 1.64 -1.53
N ASN A 146 -1.76 2.20 -1.60
CA ASN A 146 -2.04 3.40 -2.38
C ASN A 146 -1.35 4.63 -1.80
N LEU A 147 -1.28 4.72 -0.47
CA LEU A 147 -0.59 5.81 0.21
C LEU A 147 0.89 5.84 -0.12
N ILE A 148 1.55 4.66 -0.15
CA ILE A 148 2.96 4.54 -0.55
C ILE A 148 3.15 5.08 -1.97
N ASN A 149 2.34 4.63 -2.93
CA ASN A 149 2.48 5.01 -4.33
C ASN A 149 2.34 6.52 -4.54
N TYR A 150 1.31 7.11 -3.93
CA TYR A 150 1.11 8.56 -4.02
C TYR A 150 2.20 9.34 -3.29
N ALA A 151 2.58 8.93 -2.06
CA ALA A 151 3.60 9.61 -1.27
C ALA A 151 4.96 9.67 -1.99
N TYR A 152 5.40 8.54 -2.56
CA TYR A 152 6.65 8.50 -3.31
C TYR A 152 6.56 9.20 -4.66
N GLY A 153 5.42 9.20 -5.33
CA GLY A 153 5.17 10.03 -6.51
C GLY A 153 5.31 11.54 -6.23
N LEU A 154 4.92 11.98 -5.02
CA LEU A 154 5.04 13.36 -4.56
C LEU A 154 6.44 13.70 -4.03
N SER A 155 7.23 12.70 -3.64
CA SER A 155 8.59 12.88 -3.11
C SER A 155 9.59 13.28 -4.21
N ALA A 156 10.83 13.56 -3.81
CA ALA A 156 11.92 13.82 -4.74
C ALA A 156 12.61 12.55 -5.26
N MET A 157 12.23 11.35 -4.78
CA MET A 157 12.80 10.08 -5.26
C MET A 157 12.61 9.94 -6.77
N ASP A 158 13.66 9.53 -7.47
CA ASP A 158 13.57 9.26 -8.89
C ASP A 158 12.78 7.98 -9.18
N TYR A 159 12.21 7.90 -10.40
CA TYR A 159 11.34 6.79 -10.79
C TYR A 159 12.07 5.44 -10.79
N LYS A 160 13.35 5.39 -11.23
CA LYS A 160 14.08 4.12 -11.33
C LYS A 160 14.32 3.53 -9.95
N THR A 161 14.74 4.35 -9.01
CA THR A 161 14.92 3.95 -7.60
C THR A 161 13.59 3.51 -6.98
N TYR A 162 12.51 4.27 -7.22
CA TYR A 162 11.18 3.93 -6.73
C TYR A 162 10.66 2.59 -7.27
N ILE A 163 10.72 2.39 -8.59
CA ILE A 163 10.16 1.17 -9.20
C ILE A 163 10.98 -0.08 -8.85
N LEU A 164 12.31 0.05 -8.75
CA LEU A 164 13.18 -1.05 -8.35
C LEU A 164 12.91 -1.47 -6.89
N ALA A 165 12.86 -0.50 -5.97
CA ALA A 165 12.53 -0.78 -4.57
C ALA A 165 11.13 -1.38 -4.42
N SER A 166 10.16 -0.86 -5.19
CA SER A 166 8.79 -1.38 -5.21
C SER A 166 8.73 -2.80 -5.74
N ALA A 167 9.37 -3.08 -6.87
CA ALA A 167 9.40 -4.41 -7.48
C ALA A 167 9.98 -5.45 -6.51
N ILE A 168 11.12 -5.14 -5.87
CA ILE A 168 11.75 -6.04 -4.88
C ILE A 168 10.82 -6.24 -3.67
N GLY A 169 10.28 -5.15 -3.12
CA GLY A 169 9.50 -5.20 -1.88
C GLY A 169 8.11 -5.82 -2.03
N ILE A 170 7.51 -5.79 -3.23
CA ILE A 170 6.19 -6.36 -3.50
C ILE A 170 6.23 -7.89 -3.62
N ILE A 171 7.34 -8.47 -4.07
CA ILE A 171 7.46 -9.91 -4.36
C ILE A 171 6.98 -10.78 -3.19
N PRO A 172 7.51 -10.66 -1.97
CA PRO A 172 7.13 -11.56 -0.89
C PRO A 172 5.64 -11.47 -0.52
N GLY A 173 5.10 -10.24 -0.47
CA GLY A 173 3.68 -10.02 -0.22
C GLY A 173 2.80 -10.58 -1.33
N THR A 174 3.20 -10.43 -2.59
CA THR A 174 2.49 -11.00 -3.74
C THR A 174 2.39 -12.52 -3.61
N PHE A 175 3.50 -13.20 -3.36
CA PHE A 175 3.49 -14.67 -3.19
C PHE A 175 2.59 -15.10 -2.02
N ALA A 176 2.62 -14.38 -0.89
CA ALA A 176 1.79 -14.71 0.26
C ALA A 176 0.28 -14.57 -0.07
N PHE A 177 -0.15 -13.45 -0.66
CA PHE A 177 -1.56 -13.25 -1.01
C PHE A 177 -2.04 -14.20 -2.09
N ILE A 178 -1.23 -14.44 -3.13
CA ILE A 178 -1.57 -15.38 -4.22
C ILE A 178 -1.71 -16.79 -3.68
N ASN A 179 -0.81 -17.24 -2.80
CA ASN A 179 -0.89 -18.57 -2.23
C ASN A 179 -2.13 -18.74 -1.32
N ILE A 180 -2.51 -17.69 -0.57
CA ILE A 180 -3.79 -17.70 0.17
C ILE A 180 -4.95 -17.81 -0.82
N GLY A 181 -4.95 -17.03 -1.90
CA GLY A 181 -6.00 -17.04 -2.92
C GLY A 181 -6.14 -18.39 -3.61
N ASP A 182 -5.02 -19.04 -3.97
CA ASP A 182 -4.98 -20.35 -4.62
C ASP A 182 -5.61 -21.47 -3.75
N HIS A 183 -5.47 -21.33 -2.41
CA HIS A 183 -5.95 -22.34 -1.46
C HIS A 183 -7.20 -21.89 -0.66
N MET A 184 -7.77 -20.74 -0.93
CA MET A 184 -8.82 -20.15 -0.06
C MET A 184 -10.14 -20.94 -0.09
N LEU A 185 -10.38 -21.74 -1.10
CA LEU A 185 -11.56 -22.61 -1.18
C LEU A 185 -11.41 -23.92 -0.40
N ASP A 186 -10.17 -24.29 -0.01
CA ASP A 186 -9.90 -25.47 0.82
C ASP A 186 -9.13 -25.06 2.06
N LEU A 187 -9.87 -24.64 3.10
CA LEU A 187 -9.32 -24.20 4.39
C LEU A 187 -8.67 -25.34 5.18
N SER A 188 -8.92 -26.60 4.78
CA SER A 188 -8.29 -27.78 5.38
C SER A 188 -6.93 -28.11 4.76
N SER A 189 -6.62 -27.52 3.60
CA SER A 189 -5.37 -27.79 2.89
C SER A 189 -4.13 -27.33 3.66
N PRO A 190 -3.06 -28.11 3.66
CA PRO A 190 -1.76 -27.65 4.20
C PRO A 190 -1.26 -26.37 3.50
N GLY A 191 -1.62 -26.17 2.22
CA GLY A 191 -1.29 -24.98 1.44
C GLY A 191 -1.87 -23.70 2.04
N PHE A 192 -3.11 -23.72 2.50
CA PHE A 192 -3.74 -22.59 3.17
C PHE A 192 -2.99 -22.19 4.46
N TRP A 193 -2.70 -23.14 5.32
CA TRP A 193 -2.01 -22.89 6.60
C TRP A 193 -0.55 -22.46 6.42
N THR A 194 0.15 -23.02 5.42
CA THR A 194 1.51 -22.57 5.07
C THR A 194 1.51 -21.13 4.56
N SER A 195 0.48 -20.71 3.84
CA SER A 195 0.31 -19.33 3.37
C SER A 195 0.16 -18.34 4.53
N LEU A 196 -0.69 -18.69 5.51
CA LEU A 196 -0.87 -17.87 6.72
C LEU A 196 0.43 -17.79 7.53
N GLY A 197 1.16 -18.90 7.63
CA GLY A 197 2.49 -18.95 8.27
C GLY A 197 3.50 -18.03 7.58
N LEU A 198 3.53 -18.05 6.24
CA LEU A 198 4.38 -17.17 5.44
C LEU A 198 4.02 -15.69 5.65
N MET A 199 2.73 -15.36 5.69
CA MET A 199 2.26 -13.99 5.98
C MET A 199 2.70 -13.53 7.38
N ALA A 200 2.53 -14.38 8.40
CA ALA A 200 2.97 -14.09 9.77
C ALA A 200 4.50 -13.92 9.85
N LEU A 201 5.26 -14.75 9.15
CA LEU A 201 6.71 -14.66 9.05
C LEU A 201 7.14 -13.33 8.40
N LEU A 202 6.48 -12.91 7.31
CA LEU A 202 6.76 -11.62 6.66
C LEU A 202 6.52 -10.44 7.61
N LEU A 203 5.44 -10.45 8.37
CA LEU A 203 5.14 -9.42 9.36
C LEU A 203 6.21 -9.38 10.45
N PHE A 204 6.61 -10.55 10.97
CA PHE A 204 7.66 -10.66 11.99
C PHE A 204 9.01 -10.18 11.47
N MET A 205 9.44 -10.67 10.29
CA MET A 205 10.70 -10.24 9.66
C MET A 205 10.74 -8.75 9.40
N THR A 206 9.64 -8.18 8.92
CA THR A 206 9.56 -6.73 8.66
C THR A 206 9.69 -5.92 9.95
N ALA A 207 9.05 -6.36 11.03
CA ALA A 207 9.18 -5.71 12.33
C ALA A 207 10.61 -5.81 12.90
N ALA A 208 11.26 -6.96 12.73
CA ALA A 208 12.64 -7.18 13.15
C ALA A 208 13.64 -6.32 12.35
N LEU A 209 13.50 -6.32 11.02
CA LEU A 209 14.33 -5.51 10.12
C LEU A 209 14.13 -4.00 10.35
N GLY A 210 12.89 -3.58 10.58
CA GLY A 210 12.59 -2.19 10.90
C GLY A 210 13.33 -1.72 12.17
N LYS A 211 13.33 -2.53 13.23
CA LYS A 211 14.08 -2.23 14.46
C LYS A 211 15.59 -2.23 14.24
N LEU A 212 16.10 -3.13 13.41
CA LEU A 212 17.54 -3.24 13.13
C LEU A 212 18.05 -2.08 12.28
N LEU A 213 17.33 -1.69 11.24
CA LEU A 213 17.75 -0.67 10.28
C LEU A 213 17.46 0.76 10.74
N PHE A 214 16.48 0.96 11.62
CA PHE A 214 16.06 2.27 12.14
C PHE A 214 15.95 2.28 13.68
N PRO A 215 17.05 1.98 14.41
CA PRO A 215 17.02 1.78 15.86
C PRO A 215 16.65 3.05 16.66
N ASN A 216 16.85 4.25 16.11
CA ASN A 216 16.63 5.52 16.79
C ASN A 216 15.41 6.33 16.31
N ASP A 217 14.75 5.94 15.23
CA ASP A 217 13.63 6.70 14.66
C ASP A 217 12.30 6.49 15.43
N ALA A 218 12.26 5.49 16.32
CA ALA A 218 11.12 5.26 17.23
C ALA A 218 10.98 6.32 18.33
N LYS A 219 11.92 7.26 18.46
CA LYS A 219 11.92 8.37 19.44
C LYS A 219 11.77 9.74 18.80
N ILE A 220 11.02 9.89 17.72
CA ILE A 220 10.46 11.20 17.40
C ILE A 220 9.33 11.42 18.40
N LYS A 221 9.68 11.76 19.63
CA LYS A 221 8.76 12.42 20.56
C LYS A 221 8.35 13.71 19.87
N ILE A 222 7.11 13.75 19.44
CA ILE A 222 6.40 14.99 19.16
C ILE A 222 6.36 15.70 20.51
N ASN A 223 7.34 16.57 20.75
CA ASN A 223 7.36 17.41 21.93
C ASN A 223 6.28 18.47 21.74
N THR A 224 5.06 18.16 22.19
CA THR A 224 3.90 19.06 22.17
C THR A 224 3.85 19.99 23.38
N ASN A 225 4.89 19.99 24.19
CA ASN A 225 4.99 20.94 25.30
C ASN A 225 5.59 22.26 24.78
N GLY A 226 4.68 23.15 24.34
CA GLY A 226 4.99 24.57 24.25
C GLY A 226 5.22 25.11 25.68
N GLU A 227 6.45 25.11 26.14
CA GLU A 227 6.83 25.90 27.32
C GLU A 227 6.73 27.39 26.97
N LYS A 228 5.69 27.99 27.50
CA LYS A 228 5.66 29.42 27.76
C LYS A 228 6.78 29.73 28.79
N ASN A 229 7.89 30.23 28.34
CA ASN A 229 8.80 30.98 29.21
C ASN A 229 8.40 32.45 29.14
N GLU A 230 7.53 32.85 30.04
CA GLU A 230 7.48 34.21 30.52
C GLU A 230 8.68 34.38 31.45
N THR A 231 9.67 35.15 31.03
CA THR A 231 10.72 35.67 31.87
C THR A 231 10.37 37.08 32.31
N LYS A 232 10.47 37.25 33.57
CA LYS A 232 10.53 38.55 34.27
C LYS A 232 11.63 39.46 33.70
#